data_7611b4ca7d97888ace41e43fc4b728ad
#
_entry.id   7611b4ca7d97888ace41e43fc4b728ad
#
_cell.length_a   1.000
_cell.length_b   1.000
_cell.length_c   1.000
_cell.angle_alpha   90.00
_cell.angle_beta   90.00
_cell.angle_gamma   90.00
#
_symmetry.space_group_name_H-M   'P 1'
#
loop_
_entity.id
_entity.type
_entity.pdbx_description
1 polymer ?
#
loop_
_entity_poly.entity_id
_entity_poly.type
_entity_poly.pdbx_seq_one_letter_code
_entity_poly.pdbx_strand_id
1 'polypeptide(L)'
;VDPFGGLVRDGKIYGRGSCDMKAGIAAGVYAAEILRRAGIALPGTFEVSGTVDEESGGLAGVYHLAERQWISKEKTDFVIIPEPLNVDRICVGHRGVYWFEIATAGRIGHGSMPFLGVSAIDGMGHLLQIIREELMPVLASRRTEVPVVPQLARQATLNINGIFGGQPVDGIQTPCVADVCRAVFDRRF
;
A
#
# COMPACT_ATOMS: atom_id res chain seq x y z
N VAL A 1 -20.54 -8.09 6.53
CA VAL A 1 -20.79 -9.12 5.51
C VAL A 1 -19.60 -10.05 5.43
N ASP A 2 -19.83 -11.31 5.07
CA ASP A 2 -18.74 -12.25 4.78
C ASP A 2 -17.92 -11.74 3.60
N PRO A 3 -16.60 -11.52 3.77
CA PRO A 3 -15.75 -11.00 2.70
C PRO A 3 -15.63 -11.94 1.49
N PHE A 4 -15.93 -13.22 1.65
CA PHE A 4 -15.84 -14.23 0.59
C PHE A 4 -17.21 -14.75 0.13
N GLY A 5 -18.30 -14.22 0.69
CA GLY A 5 -19.65 -14.68 0.41
C GLY A 5 -20.25 -14.21 -0.92
N GLY A 6 -19.73 -13.16 -1.52
CA GLY A 6 -20.20 -12.63 -2.80
C GLY A 6 -21.68 -12.19 -2.77
N LEU A 7 -22.15 -11.65 -1.65
CA LEU A 7 -23.54 -11.24 -1.47
C LEU A 7 -23.98 -10.22 -2.53
N VAL A 8 -25.05 -10.51 -3.26
CA VAL A 8 -25.73 -9.56 -4.15
C VAL A 8 -26.96 -9.01 -3.45
N ARG A 9 -27.01 -7.69 -3.22
CA ARG A 9 -28.13 -7.01 -2.58
C ARG A 9 -28.19 -5.55 -3.04
N ASP A 10 -29.40 -5.06 -3.28
CA ASP A 10 -29.69 -3.67 -3.67
C ASP A 10 -28.84 -3.20 -4.88
N GLY A 11 -28.66 -4.07 -5.89
CA GLY A 11 -27.87 -3.77 -7.08
C GLY A 11 -26.35 -3.70 -6.86
N LYS A 12 -25.85 -4.17 -5.71
CA LYS A 12 -24.45 -4.16 -5.33
C LYS A 12 -23.95 -5.57 -5.02
N ILE A 13 -22.66 -5.79 -5.31
CA ILE A 13 -21.94 -7.02 -4.93
C ILE A 13 -21.03 -6.69 -3.75
N TYR A 14 -21.19 -7.43 -2.66
CA TYR A 14 -20.38 -7.28 -1.45
C TYR A 14 -19.40 -8.43 -1.35
N GLY A 15 -18.11 -8.11 -1.18
CA GLY A 15 -17.05 -9.10 -1.00
C GLY A 15 -15.67 -8.52 -1.20
N ARG A 16 -14.64 -9.28 -0.82
CA ARG A 16 -13.24 -8.92 -1.02
C ARG A 16 -12.93 -8.82 -2.52
N GLY A 17 -12.39 -7.67 -2.96
CA GLY A 17 -12.05 -7.41 -4.35
C GLY A 17 -13.26 -7.03 -5.23
N SER A 18 -14.49 -6.91 -4.69
CA SER A 18 -15.64 -6.53 -5.49
C SER A 18 -15.55 -5.08 -5.99
N CYS A 19 -14.97 -4.18 -5.19
CA CYS A 19 -14.68 -2.80 -5.57
C CYS A 19 -13.24 -2.70 -6.12
N ASP A 20 -12.29 -3.16 -5.37
CA ASP A 20 -10.86 -3.06 -5.63
C ASP A 20 -10.29 -4.46 -5.90
N MET A 21 -10.07 -4.82 -7.22
CA MET A 21 -10.74 -4.13 -8.35
C MET A 21 -11.26 -5.13 -9.41
N LYS A 22 -11.83 -6.26 -8.97
CA LYS A 22 -12.41 -7.26 -9.90
C LYS A 22 -13.52 -6.68 -10.78
N ALA A 23 -14.25 -5.66 -10.27
CA ALA A 23 -15.23 -4.93 -11.06
C ALA A 23 -14.59 -4.24 -12.27
N GLY A 24 -13.39 -3.66 -12.11
CA GLY A 24 -12.61 -3.07 -13.18
C GLY A 24 -12.19 -4.08 -14.24
N ILE A 25 -11.71 -5.25 -13.81
CA ILE A 25 -11.36 -6.36 -14.72
C ILE A 25 -12.60 -6.79 -15.53
N ALA A 26 -13.73 -6.98 -14.85
CA ALA A 26 -14.99 -7.33 -15.51
C ALA A 26 -15.41 -6.25 -16.53
N ALA A 27 -15.29 -4.97 -16.17
CA ALA A 27 -15.60 -3.87 -17.08
C ALA A 27 -14.72 -3.91 -18.36
N GLY A 28 -13.42 -4.20 -18.22
CA GLY A 28 -12.52 -4.37 -19.36
C GLY A 28 -12.93 -5.50 -20.30
N VAL A 29 -13.26 -6.67 -19.73
CA VAL A 29 -13.75 -7.83 -20.52
C VAL A 29 -15.06 -7.50 -21.24
N TYR A 30 -16.01 -6.87 -20.55
CA TYR A 30 -17.29 -6.50 -21.15
C TYR A 30 -17.15 -5.38 -22.19
N ALA A 31 -16.22 -4.46 -22.04
CA ALA A 31 -15.92 -3.44 -23.04
C ALA A 31 -15.46 -4.10 -24.35
N ALA A 32 -14.54 -5.07 -24.29
CA ALA A 32 -14.11 -5.83 -25.47
C ALA A 32 -15.29 -6.57 -26.14
N GLU A 33 -16.15 -7.22 -25.33
CA GLU A 33 -17.32 -7.94 -25.84
C GLU A 33 -18.37 -6.99 -26.46
N ILE A 34 -18.58 -5.83 -25.90
CA ILE A 34 -19.50 -4.81 -26.46
C ILE A 34 -18.98 -4.34 -27.83
N LEU A 35 -17.70 -4.03 -27.94
CA LEU A 35 -17.08 -3.62 -29.21
C LEU A 35 -17.24 -4.72 -30.27
N ARG A 36 -16.97 -5.96 -29.91
CA ARG A 36 -17.15 -7.11 -30.79
C ARG A 36 -18.61 -7.27 -31.26
N ARG A 37 -19.59 -7.17 -30.35
CA ARG A 37 -21.03 -7.26 -30.69
C ARG A 37 -21.53 -6.11 -31.54
N ALA A 38 -20.97 -4.91 -31.32
CA ALA A 38 -21.30 -3.74 -32.12
C ALA A 38 -20.66 -3.75 -33.52
N GLY A 39 -19.84 -4.77 -33.84
CA GLY A 39 -19.14 -4.86 -35.13
C GLY A 39 -18.06 -3.78 -35.29
N ILE A 40 -17.58 -3.19 -34.20
CA ILE A 40 -16.53 -2.18 -34.22
C ILE A 40 -15.17 -2.88 -34.36
N ALA A 41 -14.55 -2.72 -35.51
CA ALA A 41 -13.20 -3.19 -35.75
C ALA A 41 -12.20 -2.24 -35.08
N LEU A 42 -11.35 -2.78 -34.22
CA LEU A 42 -10.24 -2.05 -33.66
C LEU A 42 -9.04 -2.07 -34.61
N PRO A 43 -8.27 -0.99 -34.75
CA PRO A 43 -7.07 -0.94 -35.59
C PRO A 43 -5.86 -1.64 -34.92
N GLY A 44 -6.04 -2.37 -33.84
CA GLY A 44 -5.01 -3.02 -33.04
C GLY A 44 -5.57 -4.13 -32.15
N THR A 45 -4.79 -4.51 -31.16
CA THR A 45 -5.12 -5.55 -30.20
C THR A 45 -5.62 -4.92 -28.89
N PHE A 46 -6.71 -5.45 -28.35
CA PHE A 46 -7.21 -5.14 -27.03
C PHE A 46 -6.92 -6.33 -26.10
N GLU A 47 -6.09 -6.12 -25.11
CA GLU A 47 -5.70 -7.14 -24.15
C GLU A 47 -6.26 -6.80 -22.76
N VAL A 48 -6.71 -7.81 -22.03
CA VAL A 48 -7.12 -7.70 -20.63
C VAL A 48 -6.22 -8.60 -19.80
N SER A 49 -5.48 -8.03 -18.89
CA SER A 49 -4.65 -8.77 -17.94
C SER A 49 -5.21 -8.66 -16.53
N GLY A 50 -5.38 -9.79 -15.85
CA GLY A 50 -5.62 -9.87 -14.42
C GLY A 50 -4.34 -10.23 -13.71
N THR A 51 -3.82 -9.32 -12.89
CA THR A 51 -2.58 -9.52 -12.15
C THR A 51 -2.82 -9.80 -10.68
N VAL A 52 -1.85 -10.40 -10.03
CA VAL A 52 -1.83 -10.65 -8.58
C VAL A 52 -0.87 -9.67 -7.91
N ASP A 53 -0.85 -9.67 -6.57
CA ASP A 53 0.17 -9.00 -5.75
C ASP A 53 0.17 -7.44 -5.85
N GLU A 54 -0.91 -6.83 -6.34
CA GLU A 54 -0.98 -5.36 -6.43
C GLU A 54 -0.80 -4.71 -5.05
N GLU A 55 -1.52 -5.20 -4.05
CA GLU A 55 -1.54 -4.68 -2.67
C GLU A 55 -0.20 -4.82 -1.92
N SER A 56 0.70 -5.64 -2.44
CA SER A 56 2.03 -5.88 -1.87
C SER A 56 3.17 -5.29 -2.71
N GLY A 57 2.84 -4.55 -3.79
CA GLY A 57 3.80 -3.87 -4.64
C GLY A 57 3.93 -4.41 -6.07
N GLY A 58 3.16 -5.45 -6.46
CA GLY A 58 3.01 -5.91 -7.83
C GLY A 58 4.19 -6.67 -8.43
N LEU A 59 5.15 -7.14 -7.61
CA LEU A 59 6.35 -7.83 -8.10
C LEU A 59 6.01 -9.15 -8.80
N ALA A 60 5.07 -9.94 -8.25
CA ALA A 60 4.61 -11.18 -8.85
C ALA A 60 3.53 -10.95 -9.93
N GLY A 61 3.03 -9.74 -10.07
CA GLY A 61 1.99 -9.34 -11.01
C GLY A 61 2.51 -8.54 -12.19
N VAL A 62 2.25 -7.25 -12.21
CA VAL A 62 2.58 -6.35 -13.33
C VAL A 62 4.08 -6.32 -13.63
N TYR A 63 4.94 -6.37 -12.62
CA TYR A 63 6.38 -6.42 -12.82
C TYR A 63 6.79 -7.70 -13.57
N HIS A 64 6.23 -8.86 -13.21
CA HIS A 64 6.47 -10.11 -13.94
C HIS A 64 6.06 -10.03 -15.41
N LEU A 65 4.91 -9.40 -15.72
CA LEU A 65 4.48 -9.19 -17.11
C LEU A 65 5.48 -8.31 -17.88
N ALA A 66 6.02 -7.29 -17.22
CA ALA A 66 7.05 -6.41 -17.80
C ALA A 66 8.37 -7.15 -18.04
N GLU A 67 8.85 -7.96 -17.08
CA GLU A 67 10.05 -8.78 -17.24
C GLU A 67 9.92 -9.78 -18.41
N ARG A 68 8.72 -10.34 -18.61
CA ARG A 68 8.42 -11.24 -19.73
C ARG A 68 8.17 -10.52 -21.05
N GLN A 69 8.27 -9.21 -21.07
CA GLN A 69 8.01 -8.39 -22.25
C GLN A 69 6.59 -8.59 -22.83
N TRP A 70 5.63 -8.97 -22.00
CA TRP A 70 4.23 -9.02 -22.38
C TRP A 70 3.62 -7.62 -22.39
N ILE A 71 4.06 -6.78 -21.46
CA ILE A 71 3.80 -5.34 -21.45
C ILE A 71 5.13 -4.63 -21.62
N SER A 72 5.27 -3.81 -22.66
CA SER A 72 6.47 -3.02 -22.88
C SER A 72 6.16 -1.78 -23.72
N LYS A 73 7.08 -0.82 -23.70
CA LYS A 73 6.97 0.41 -24.50
C LYS A 73 6.82 0.12 -26.01
N GLU A 74 7.39 -0.98 -26.48
CA GLU A 74 7.38 -1.36 -27.89
C GLU A 74 6.08 -2.05 -28.32
N LYS A 75 5.34 -2.64 -27.36
CA LYS A 75 4.13 -3.42 -27.64
C LYS A 75 2.85 -2.77 -27.19
N THR A 76 2.93 -1.78 -26.28
CA THR A 76 1.77 -1.24 -25.60
C THR A 76 1.69 0.26 -25.85
N ASP A 77 0.70 0.71 -26.62
CA ASP A 77 0.48 2.14 -26.88
C ASP A 77 -0.24 2.81 -25.73
N PHE A 78 -1.22 2.14 -25.14
CA PHE A 78 -2.06 2.67 -24.05
C PHE A 78 -2.30 1.61 -22.98
N VAL A 79 -2.35 2.06 -21.72
CA VAL A 79 -2.73 1.24 -20.56
C VAL A 79 -3.90 1.92 -19.85
N ILE A 80 -4.95 1.15 -19.58
CA ILE A 80 -6.09 1.58 -18.78
C ILE A 80 -6.12 0.73 -17.52
N ILE A 81 -6.06 1.36 -16.36
CA ILE A 81 -6.11 0.71 -15.05
C ILE A 81 -7.43 1.15 -14.39
N PRO A 82 -8.45 0.26 -14.34
CA PRO A 82 -9.78 0.63 -13.86
C PRO A 82 -9.90 0.53 -12.33
N GLU A 83 -9.04 1.27 -11.63
CA GLU A 83 -9.09 1.43 -10.17
C GLU A 83 -10.38 2.13 -9.72
N PRO A 84 -10.88 1.89 -8.48
CA PRO A 84 -12.18 2.36 -8.01
C PRO A 84 -12.18 3.85 -7.62
N LEU A 85 -11.86 4.73 -8.56
CA LEU A 85 -11.76 6.18 -8.33
C LEU A 85 -13.05 6.96 -8.68
N ASN A 86 -14.16 6.30 -8.92
CA ASN A 86 -15.42 6.75 -9.51
C ASN A 86 -15.42 6.77 -11.05
N VAL A 87 -16.62 6.66 -11.61
CA VAL A 87 -16.85 6.61 -13.07
C VAL A 87 -16.70 7.96 -13.77
N ASP A 88 -16.67 9.06 -13.02
CA ASP A 88 -16.59 10.44 -13.47
C ASP A 88 -15.17 11.03 -13.42
N ARG A 89 -14.17 10.21 -13.10
CA ARG A 89 -12.79 10.68 -12.90
C ARG A 89 -11.77 9.81 -13.60
N ILE A 90 -10.74 10.47 -14.07
CA ILE A 90 -9.53 9.84 -14.59
C ILE A 90 -8.38 10.25 -13.68
N CYS A 91 -7.68 9.26 -13.10
CA CYS A 91 -6.47 9.50 -12.35
C CYS A 91 -5.32 9.76 -13.34
N VAL A 92 -4.68 10.89 -13.21
CA VAL A 92 -3.56 11.30 -14.07
C VAL A 92 -2.20 11.17 -13.39
N GLY A 93 -2.17 10.65 -12.17
CA GLY A 93 -0.94 10.43 -11.41
C GLY A 93 -1.18 9.95 -10.00
N HIS A 94 -0.15 9.42 -9.39
CA HIS A 94 -0.13 8.93 -8.02
C HIS A 94 0.91 9.66 -7.18
N ARG A 95 0.67 9.69 -5.87
CA ARG A 95 1.69 10.09 -4.89
C ARG A 95 2.78 9.04 -4.86
N GLY A 96 4.02 9.47 -4.67
CA GLY A 96 5.11 8.56 -4.37
C GLY A 96 4.85 7.81 -3.07
N VAL A 97 5.27 6.55 -3.01
CA VAL A 97 5.16 5.69 -1.83
C VAL A 97 6.52 5.10 -1.49
N TYR A 98 6.81 5.06 -0.19
CA TYR A 98 7.99 4.38 0.33
C TYR A 98 7.64 3.69 1.65
N TRP A 99 7.67 2.38 1.65
CA TRP A 99 7.51 1.55 2.85
C TRP A 99 8.87 1.12 3.35
N PHE A 100 9.09 1.29 4.64
CA PHE A 100 10.38 0.93 5.23
C PHE A 100 10.22 0.55 6.70
N GLU A 101 11.22 -0.14 7.22
CA GLU A 101 11.36 -0.50 8.61
C GLU A 101 12.57 0.21 9.22
N ILE A 102 12.44 0.64 10.46
CA ILE A 102 13.55 1.07 11.29
C ILE A 102 13.64 0.12 12.47
N ALA A 103 14.82 -0.41 12.73
CA ALA A 103 15.11 -1.22 13.88
C ALA A 103 16.03 -0.46 14.85
N THR A 104 15.70 -0.47 16.12
CA THR A 104 16.59 -0.07 17.21
C THR A 104 17.16 -1.31 17.88
N ALA A 105 18.45 -1.26 18.15
CA ALA A 105 19.17 -2.33 18.84
C ALA A 105 19.53 -1.89 20.26
N GLY A 106 19.45 -2.83 21.17
CA GLY A 106 19.78 -2.65 22.56
C GLY A 106 20.71 -3.74 23.08
N ARG A 107 20.65 -3.97 24.37
CA ARG A 107 21.38 -5.04 25.04
C ARG A 107 20.51 -5.62 26.15
N ILE A 108 20.39 -6.95 26.16
CA ILE A 108 19.67 -7.66 27.21
C ILE A 108 20.29 -7.34 28.58
N GLY A 109 19.41 -7.17 29.56
CA GLY A 109 19.72 -7.07 30.97
C GLY A 109 18.57 -7.64 31.76
N HIS A 110 18.83 -8.08 33.00
CA HIS A 110 17.77 -8.54 33.89
C HIS A 110 16.88 -7.35 34.30
N GLY A 111 15.57 -7.52 34.32
CA GLY A 111 14.61 -6.45 34.61
C GLY A 111 14.76 -5.80 35.99
N SER A 112 15.33 -6.52 36.99
CA SER A 112 15.65 -5.95 38.29
C SER A 112 16.95 -5.10 38.29
N MET A 113 17.74 -5.19 37.22
CA MET A 113 18.99 -4.46 37.04
C MET A 113 19.05 -3.83 35.62
N PRO A 114 18.07 -3.01 35.24
CA PRO A 114 17.95 -2.49 33.89
C PRO A 114 19.15 -1.64 33.45
N PHE A 115 19.87 -1.06 34.39
CA PHE A 115 21.10 -0.29 34.16
C PHE A 115 22.25 -1.13 33.57
N LEU A 116 22.17 -2.46 33.61
CA LEU A 116 23.11 -3.36 32.94
C LEU A 116 22.69 -3.67 31.49
N GLY A 117 21.48 -3.33 31.10
CA GLY A 117 20.96 -3.45 29.75
C GLY A 117 20.97 -2.13 28.97
N VAL A 118 20.45 -2.17 27.76
CA VAL A 118 20.10 -1.01 26.93
C VAL A 118 18.76 -1.31 26.28
N SER A 119 17.73 -0.55 26.59
CA SER A 119 16.39 -0.76 26.08
C SER A 119 16.26 -0.31 24.63
N ALA A 120 16.02 -1.26 23.72
CA ALA A 120 15.69 -0.93 22.34
C ALA A 120 14.32 -0.25 22.22
N ILE A 121 13.39 -0.54 23.13
CA ILE A 121 12.08 0.12 23.19
C ILE A 121 12.21 1.59 23.53
N ASP A 122 13.05 1.94 24.51
CA ASP A 122 13.31 3.35 24.86
C ASP A 122 13.99 4.07 23.70
N GLY A 123 14.93 3.39 23.01
CA GLY A 123 15.55 3.92 21.80
C GLY A 123 14.54 4.20 20.69
N MET A 124 13.58 3.31 20.48
CA MET A 124 12.47 3.52 19.54
C MET A 124 11.57 4.67 20.00
N GLY A 125 11.23 4.74 21.29
CA GLY A 125 10.43 5.82 21.85
C GLY A 125 11.07 7.18 21.60
N HIS A 126 12.38 7.30 21.80
CA HIS A 126 13.12 8.52 21.51
C HIS A 126 13.14 8.88 20.02
N LEU A 127 13.37 7.90 19.14
CA LEU A 127 13.27 8.10 17.70
C LEU A 127 11.88 8.62 17.28
N LEU A 128 10.81 8.03 17.80
CA LEU A 128 9.45 8.44 17.48
C LEU A 128 9.13 9.86 18.00
N GLN A 129 9.73 10.25 19.11
CA GLN A 129 9.64 11.62 19.60
C GLN A 129 10.32 12.60 18.64
N ILE A 130 11.53 12.33 18.20
CA ILE A 130 12.25 13.14 17.20
C ILE A 130 11.45 13.24 15.90
N ILE A 131 10.92 12.13 15.42
CA ILE A 131 10.09 12.12 14.20
C ILE A 131 8.89 13.07 14.40
N ARG A 132 8.21 13.03 15.54
CA ARG A 132 7.05 13.87 15.82
C ARG A 132 7.40 15.34 15.95
N GLU A 133 8.48 15.66 16.62
CA GLU A 133 8.85 17.05 16.97
C GLU A 133 9.59 17.74 15.82
N GLU A 134 10.42 17.02 15.07
CA GLU A 134 11.29 17.63 14.06
C GLU A 134 10.84 17.29 12.62
N LEU A 135 10.56 16.03 12.33
CA LEU A 135 10.28 15.59 10.94
C LEU A 135 8.83 15.91 10.54
N MET A 136 7.84 15.63 11.39
CA MET A 136 6.44 15.84 11.03
C MET A 136 6.09 17.29 10.68
N PRO A 137 6.60 18.33 11.36
CA PRO A 137 6.40 19.71 10.94
C PRO A 137 7.00 20.03 9.57
N VAL A 138 8.17 19.47 9.23
CA VAL A 138 8.79 19.62 7.93
C VAL A 138 7.95 18.96 6.84
N LEU A 139 7.42 17.76 7.10
CA LEU A 139 6.53 17.08 6.15
C LEU A 139 5.22 17.84 5.96
N ALA A 140 4.67 18.38 7.04
CA ALA A 140 3.43 19.17 7.02
C ALA A 140 3.55 20.44 6.18
N SER A 141 4.74 21.03 6.06
CA SER A 141 5.00 22.20 5.22
C SER A 141 5.15 21.87 3.72
N ARG A 142 5.42 20.61 3.38
CA ARG A 142 5.63 20.17 2.00
C ARG A 142 4.30 19.82 1.35
N ARG A 143 4.00 20.48 0.24
CA ARG A 143 2.79 20.25 -0.55
C ARG A 143 3.15 20.12 -2.03
N THR A 144 2.48 19.21 -2.71
CA THR A 144 2.56 19.12 -4.17
C THR A 144 1.65 20.18 -4.82
N GLU A 145 2.07 20.69 -5.97
CA GLU A 145 1.25 21.56 -6.82
C GLU A 145 0.27 20.76 -7.69
N VAL A 146 0.52 19.46 -7.86
CA VAL A 146 -0.39 18.56 -8.59
C VAL A 146 -1.78 18.62 -7.94
N PRO A 147 -2.86 18.71 -8.73
CA PRO A 147 -4.23 18.82 -8.22
C PRO A 147 -4.75 17.50 -7.64
N VAL A 148 -4.23 17.13 -6.47
CA VAL A 148 -4.65 15.93 -5.73
C VAL A 148 -5.97 16.17 -5.00
N VAL A 149 -6.86 15.19 -5.01
CA VAL A 149 -8.15 15.21 -4.31
C VAL A 149 -8.17 14.02 -3.32
N PRO A 150 -8.58 14.23 -2.06
CA PRO A 150 -8.94 15.50 -1.41
C PRO A 150 -7.74 16.43 -1.22
N GLN A 151 -7.98 17.71 -1.05
CA GLN A 151 -6.91 18.73 -0.98
C GLN A 151 -5.87 18.46 0.12
N LEU A 152 -6.27 17.84 1.23
CA LEU A 152 -5.35 17.41 2.30
C LEU A 152 -4.33 16.38 1.83
N ALA A 153 -4.66 15.58 0.80
CA ALA A 153 -3.74 14.62 0.23
C ALA A 153 -2.58 15.23 -0.58
N ARG A 154 -2.59 16.55 -0.81
CA ARG A 154 -1.43 17.29 -1.35
C ARG A 154 -0.26 17.36 -0.38
N GLN A 155 -0.52 17.15 0.90
CA GLN A 155 0.49 17.21 1.94
C GLN A 155 1.27 15.89 1.99
N ALA A 156 2.58 16.00 2.18
CA ALA A 156 3.44 14.86 2.43
C ALA A 156 3.11 14.23 3.80
N THR A 157 3.08 12.91 3.88
CA THR A 157 2.73 12.19 5.11
C THR A 157 3.73 11.10 5.46
N LEU A 158 3.84 10.81 6.75
CA LEU A 158 4.52 9.64 7.29
C LEU A 158 3.59 8.99 8.31
N ASN A 159 3.21 7.75 8.07
CA ASN A 159 2.40 6.96 9.00
C ASN A 159 3.25 5.86 9.63
N ILE A 160 2.97 5.55 10.89
CA ILE A 160 3.58 4.42 11.59
C ILE A 160 2.54 3.30 11.59
N ASN A 161 2.80 2.25 10.82
CA ASN A 161 1.84 1.16 10.62
C ASN A 161 1.91 0.09 11.71
N GLY A 162 3.02 0.01 12.43
CA GLY A 162 3.19 -0.94 13.52
C GLY A 162 4.50 -0.73 14.27
N ILE A 163 4.50 -1.17 15.53
CA ILE A 163 5.68 -1.20 16.39
C ILE A 163 5.73 -2.59 17.03
N PHE A 164 6.87 -3.25 16.94
CA PHE A 164 7.09 -4.61 17.40
C PHE A 164 8.40 -4.66 18.19
N GLY A 165 8.35 -5.15 19.41
CA GLY A 165 9.56 -5.29 20.23
C GLY A 165 9.29 -5.72 21.64
N GLY A 166 10.31 -6.19 22.32
CA GLY A 166 10.19 -6.72 23.66
C GLY A 166 9.47 -8.06 23.70
N GLN A 167 8.73 -8.28 24.76
CA GLN A 167 8.02 -9.53 25.00
C GLN A 167 6.62 -9.50 24.38
N PRO A 168 6.14 -10.62 23.80
CA PRO A 168 4.78 -10.72 23.29
C PRO A 168 3.77 -10.64 24.44
N VAL A 169 2.64 -9.99 24.21
CA VAL A 169 1.58 -9.85 25.23
C VAL A 169 1.03 -11.20 25.68
N ASP A 170 0.91 -12.14 24.74
CA ASP A 170 0.36 -13.49 24.97
C ASP A 170 1.44 -14.55 25.25
N GLY A 171 2.70 -14.13 25.40
CA GLY A 171 3.83 -15.03 25.64
C GLY A 171 4.18 -15.20 27.13
N ILE A 172 5.14 -16.09 27.37
CA ILE A 172 5.76 -16.21 28.71
C ILE A 172 6.55 -14.95 28.98
N GLN A 173 6.21 -14.25 30.06
CA GLN A 173 6.91 -13.05 30.49
C GLN A 173 8.26 -13.43 31.11
N THR A 174 9.32 -12.84 30.62
CA THR A 174 10.66 -12.95 31.21
C THR A 174 11.14 -11.55 31.65
N PRO A 175 11.78 -11.42 32.81
CA PRO A 175 12.19 -10.10 33.32
C PRO A 175 13.44 -9.60 32.59
N CYS A 176 13.32 -9.29 31.30
CA CYS A 176 14.45 -8.87 30.48
C CYS A 176 14.22 -7.49 29.86
N VAL A 177 15.29 -6.69 29.79
CA VAL A 177 15.35 -5.47 28.96
C VAL A 177 15.32 -5.88 27.49
N ALA A 178 14.46 -5.26 26.69
CA ALA A 178 14.34 -5.57 25.25
C ALA A 178 15.59 -5.12 24.48
N ASP A 179 16.15 -6.01 23.67
CA ASP A 179 17.33 -5.75 22.86
C ASP A 179 17.03 -5.42 21.40
N VAL A 180 15.80 -5.59 20.96
CA VAL A 180 15.31 -5.24 19.62
C VAL A 180 13.94 -4.59 19.69
N CYS A 181 13.75 -3.51 18.95
CA CYS A 181 12.44 -2.96 18.64
C CYS A 181 12.44 -2.51 17.17
N ARG A 182 11.32 -2.73 16.46
CA ARG A 182 11.13 -2.42 15.05
C ARG A 182 9.87 -1.60 14.86
N ALA A 183 9.91 -0.63 13.95
CA ALA A 183 8.73 0.11 13.54
C ALA A 183 8.65 0.12 12.01
N VAL A 184 7.45 -0.08 11.47
CA VAL A 184 7.18 -0.04 10.03
C VAL A 184 6.46 1.24 9.66
N PHE A 185 6.87 1.84 8.56
CA PHE A 185 6.47 3.17 8.14
C PHE A 185 5.90 3.16 6.72
N ASP A 186 4.91 4.01 6.48
CA ASP A 186 4.38 4.36 5.16
C ASP A 186 4.60 5.86 4.92
N ARG A 187 5.45 6.17 3.98
CA ARG A 187 5.77 7.52 3.55
C ARG A 187 5.09 7.82 2.21
N ARG A 188 4.30 8.91 2.16
CA ARG A 188 3.69 9.41 0.92
C ARG A 188 4.22 10.81 0.58
N PHE A 189 4.55 11.06 -0.69
CA PHE A 189 5.16 12.31 -1.17
C PHE A 189 4.74 12.66 -2.59
#